data_e94061d5f6b4c800a9907041c65fb77c
#
_entry.id   e94061d5f6b4c800a9907041c65fb77c
#
_cell.length_a   1.000
_cell.length_b   1.000
_cell.length_c   1.000
_cell.angle_alpha   90.00
_cell.angle_beta   90.00
_cell.angle_gamma   90.00
#
_symmetry.space_group_name_H-M   'P 1'
#
loop_
_entity.id
_entity.type
_entity.pdbx_description
1 polymer ?
#
loop_
_entity_poly.entity_id
_entity_poly.type
_entity_poly.pdbx_seq_one_letter_code
_entity_poly.pdbx_strand_id
1 'polypeptide(L)'
;MNEEYAHKDTETLEIEPLLMAADLDRGPDGIDIAMLSNYGDTDETRVLLTPEACGLLTSSGMKVAMEKGTGIDVSFTDEAYADYGVKIVEREEALKASVVLSFTPLRAADIRKMSRGASLLCTMASGLIDGDSIKALLEMEITMGCLDNMYSHNDFPVFADIIDEINGRAAIMYAQEHLSFLGGGKGVLLASVAGINPCEVLIIGDGTDVYSAADAALKSGAQVTIVNNDVSMLAEARKACGPNIQTIMIHPRVLYNKVKTADVILLGTTTHPFEFPKNLSAVMKDTAYVLDFKESHPSVSVPRTVAMAISNALVNFLDEMRLKDSFDCMVSTNEGVRQGIVTYRGKLVDKLVGSYTGLPSADLSVMLAGRN
;
A
#
# COMPACT_ATOMS: atom_id res chain seq x y z
N MET A 1 -63.55 6.29 11.56
CA MET A 1 -63.10 6.00 10.19
C MET A 1 -61.61 5.72 10.34
N ASN A 2 -61.32 4.43 10.58
CA ASN A 2 -59.98 3.91 10.83
C ASN A 2 -59.42 3.43 9.48
N GLU A 3 -58.28 3.96 9.06
CA GLU A 3 -57.51 3.36 7.96
C GLU A 3 -56.30 2.68 8.55
N GLU A 4 -56.33 1.37 8.45
CA GLU A 4 -55.23 0.43 8.68
C GLU A 4 -54.08 0.73 7.69
N TYR A 5 -52.91 1.08 8.18
CA TYR A 5 -51.68 0.98 7.39
C TYR A 5 -51.13 -0.43 7.53
N ALA A 6 -51.29 -1.20 6.47
CA ALA A 6 -50.69 -2.50 6.29
C ALA A 6 -49.18 -2.38 6.23
N HIS A 7 -48.49 -3.09 7.14
CA HIS A 7 -47.08 -3.40 7.02
C HIS A 7 -46.84 -4.20 5.73
N LYS A 8 -46.08 -3.64 4.81
CA LYS A 8 -45.46 -4.39 3.73
C LYS A 8 -44.20 -5.05 4.30
N ASP A 9 -44.24 -6.37 4.29
CA ASP A 9 -43.08 -7.22 4.56
C ASP A 9 -41.97 -6.86 3.58
N THR A 10 -40.83 -6.43 4.15
CA THR A 10 -39.55 -6.27 3.44
C THR A 10 -39.04 -7.69 3.22
N GLU A 11 -39.25 -8.27 2.07
CA GLU A 11 -38.50 -9.43 1.63
C GLU A 11 -37.03 -9.06 1.59
N THR A 12 -36.28 -9.62 2.51
CA THR A 12 -34.81 -9.69 2.44
C THR A 12 -34.48 -10.49 1.19
N LEU A 13 -33.98 -9.80 0.17
CA LEU A 13 -33.32 -10.45 -0.96
C LEU A 13 -32.08 -11.16 -0.45
N GLU A 14 -32.23 -12.46 -0.19
CA GLU A 14 -31.10 -13.35 -0.06
C GLU A 14 -30.42 -13.41 -1.45
N ILE A 15 -29.30 -12.71 -1.57
CA ILE A 15 -28.42 -12.85 -2.72
C ILE A 15 -27.70 -14.19 -2.51
N GLU A 16 -28.27 -15.26 -3.06
CA GLU A 16 -27.51 -16.49 -3.23
C GLU A 16 -26.35 -16.22 -4.19
N PRO A 17 -25.09 -16.42 -3.76
CA PRO A 17 -23.97 -16.37 -4.70
C PRO A 17 -24.16 -17.52 -5.70
N LEU A 18 -24.23 -17.19 -6.96
CA LEU A 18 -24.17 -18.15 -8.07
C LEU A 18 -22.76 -18.77 -8.10
N LEU A 19 -22.54 -19.75 -7.23
CA LEU A 19 -21.37 -20.61 -7.23
C LEU A 19 -21.57 -21.70 -8.26
N MET A 20 -21.12 -21.47 -9.49
CA MET A 20 -20.70 -22.56 -10.35
C MET A 20 -19.30 -22.99 -9.89
N ALA A 21 -19.26 -23.96 -8.99
CA ALA A 21 -18.04 -24.66 -8.66
C ALA A 21 -17.61 -25.46 -9.91
N ALA A 22 -16.65 -24.93 -10.66
CA ALA A 22 -15.87 -25.78 -11.53
C ALA A 22 -14.99 -26.66 -10.61
N ASP A 23 -15.18 -27.97 -10.66
CA ASP A 23 -14.26 -28.95 -10.05
C ASP A 23 -12.92 -28.83 -10.78
N LEU A 24 -12.05 -27.96 -10.25
CA LEU A 24 -10.66 -27.91 -10.66
C LEU A 24 -9.91 -29.02 -9.94
N ASP A 25 -9.15 -29.79 -10.71
CA ASP A 25 -8.30 -30.89 -10.26
C ASP A 25 -7.31 -30.34 -9.21
N ARG A 26 -7.67 -30.46 -7.92
CA ARG A 26 -6.89 -29.94 -6.81
C ARG A 26 -5.76 -30.91 -6.54
N GLY A 27 -4.53 -30.45 -6.71
CA GLY A 27 -3.35 -31.16 -6.21
C GLY A 27 -3.47 -31.53 -4.74
N PRO A 28 -2.66 -32.48 -4.22
CA PRO A 28 -2.84 -33.07 -2.89
C PRO A 28 -2.73 -32.02 -1.80
N ASP A 29 -3.72 -31.99 -0.90
CA ASP A 29 -3.85 -31.31 0.43
C ASP A 29 -3.01 -30.07 0.76
N GLY A 30 -2.56 -29.31 -0.25
CA GLY A 30 -1.74 -28.13 -0.09
C GLY A 30 -2.54 -26.87 0.37
N ILE A 31 -1.83 -25.91 0.96
CA ILE A 31 -2.32 -24.55 1.22
C ILE A 31 -2.12 -23.75 -0.06
N ASP A 32 -3.19 -23.14 -0.56
CA ASP A 32 -3.13 -22.34 -1.79
C ASP A 32 -2.45 -20.99 -1.51
N ILE A 33 -2.88 -20.31 -0.42
CA ILE A 33 -2.41 -18.98 -0.02
C ILE A 33 -2.07 -19.00 1.46
N ALA A 34 -0.92 -18.43 1.84
CA ALA A 34 -0.61 -18.19 3.25
C ALA A 34 -0.14 -16.75 3.49
N MET A 35 -0.68 -16.11 4.52
CA MET A 35 -0.25 -14.80 4.99
C MET A 35 0.74 -14.94 6.14
N LEU A 36 1.87 -14.24 6.05
CA LEU A 36 2.92 -14.23 7.06
C LEU A 36 2.84 -13.01 7.96
N SER A 37 3.28 -13.20 9.20
CA SER A 37 3.51 -12.13 10.16
C SER A 37 4.74 -11.30 9.76
N ASN A 38 4.73 -10.03 10.12
CA ASN A 38 5.90 -9.17 9.99
C ASN A 38 7.03 -9.63 10.92
N TYR A 39 8.27 -9.23 10.64
CA TYR A 39 9.38 -9.53 11.51
C TYR A 39 9.33 -8.66 12.77
N GLY A 40 9.49 -9.27 13.95
CA GLY A 40 9.38 -8.57 15.24
C GLY A 40 10.51 -7.58 15.54
N ASP A 41 11.52 -7.48 14.69
CA ASP A 41 12.60 -6.50 14.75
C ASP A 41 12.42 -5.34 13.74
N THR A 42 11.20 -5.20 13.20
CA THR A 42 10.81 -4.09 12.32
C THR A 42 9.63 -3.35 12.93
N ASP A 43 9.46 -2.08 12.55
CA ASP A 43 8.31 -1.26 12.94
C ASP A 43 7.07 -1.50 12.04
N GLU A 44 7.10 -2.55 11.21
CA GLU A 44 5.99 -2.86 10.32
C GLU A 44 4.83 -3.51 11.07
N THR A 45 3.67 -2.92 10.99
CA THR A 45 2.44 -3.36 11.68
C THR A 45 1.31 -3.73 10.71
N ARG A 46 1.47 -3.40 9.43
CA ARG A 46 0.42 -3.56 8.41
C ARG A 46 0.29 -5.01 7.98
N VAL A 47 -0.91 -5.42 7.62
CA VAL A 47 -1.22 -6.74 7.06
C VAL A 47 -2.00 -6.60 5.76
N LEU A 48 -1.97 -7.64 4.91
CA LEU A 48 -2.54 -7.58 3.56
C LEU A 48 -4.02 -7.94 3.49
N LEU A 49 -4.51 -8.82 4.37
CA LEU A 49 -5.89 -9.30 4.34
C LEU A 49 -6.54 -9.21 5.72
N THR A 50 -7.80 -8.79 5.74
CA THR A 50 -8.67 -8.86 6.93
C THR A 50 -9.31 -10.23 7.05
N PRO A 51 -9.89 -10.60 8.23
CA PRO A 51 -10.65 -11.84 8.39
C PRO A 51 -11.77 -12.01 7.36
N GLU A 52 -12.56 -10.95 7.12
CA GLU A 52 -13.67 -10.94 6.16
C GLU A 52 -13.17 -11.17 4.72
N ALA A 53 -12.04 -10.55 4.36
CA ALA A 53 -11.42 -10.73 3.05
C ALA A 53 -10.95 -12.19 2.86
N CYS A 54 -10.34 -12.78 3.89
CA CYS A 54 -10.01 -14.21 3.88
C CYS A 54 -11.27 -15.08 3.74
N GLY A 55 -12.38 -14.69 4.37
CA GLY A 55 -13.67 -15.36 4.25
C GLY A 55 -14.20 -15.40 2.83
N LEU A 56 -14.03 -14.32 2.05
CA LEU A 56 -14.37 -14.31 0.63
C LEU A 56 -13.53 -15.31 -0.16
N LEU A 57 -12.23 -15.39 0.09
CA LEU A 57 -11.32 -16.33 -0.58
C LEU A 57 -11.64 -17.78 -0.21
N THR A 58 -11.89 -18.09 1.07
CA THR A 58 -12.25 -19.44 1.51
C THR A 58 -13.60 -19.86 0.93
N SER A 59 -14.58 -18.94 0.86
CA SER A 59 -15.89 -19.18 0.24
C SER A 59 -15.79 -19.45 -1.26
N SER A 60 -14.80 -18.87 -1.96
CA SER A 60 -14.51 -19.16 -3.37
C SER A 60 -13.77 -20.50 -3.56
N GLY A 61 -13.48 -21.22 -2.48
CA GLY A 61 -12.87 -22.55 -2.49
C GLY A 61 -11.35 -22.56 -2.33
N MET A 62 -10.70 -21.42 -2.06
CA MET A 62 -9.27 -21.37 -1.77
C MET A 62 -8.96 -21.89 -0.36
N LYS A 63 -7.85 -22.60 -0.21
CA LYS A 63 -7.32 -23.01 1.10
C LYS A 63 -6.39 -21.92 1.62
N VAL A 64 -6.89 -21.10 2.52
CA VAL A 64 -6.16 -19.97 3.09
C VAL A 64 -5.59 -20.35 4.45
N ALA A 65 -4.31 -20.07 4.66
CA ALA A 65 -3.65 -20.18 5.96
C ALA A 65 -3.08 -18.84 6.41
N MET A 66 -2.82 -18.72 7.68
CA MET A 66 -2.17 -17.55 8.26
C MET A 66 -1.19 -17.98 9.34
N GLU A 67 -0.01 -17.37 9.36
CA GLU A 67 0.91 -17.53 10.48
C GLU A 67 0.27 -17.01 11.76
N LYS A 68 0.41 -17.76 12.83
CA LYS A 68 -0.11 -17.42 14.15
C LYS A 68 0.31 -16.02 14.58
N GLY A 69 -0.64 -15.23 15.04
CA GLY A 69 -0.41 -13.89 15.57
C GLY A 69 -0.25 -12.78 14.53
N THR A 70 -0.39 -13.05 13.23
CA THR A 70 -0.24 -12.04 12.15
C THR A 70 -1.16 -10.82 12.32
N GLY A 71 -2.37 -11.01 12.84
CA GLY A 71 -3.37 -9.94 12.97
C GLY A 71 -3.27 -9.11 14.26
N ILE A 72 -2.34 -9.39 15.16
CA ILE A 72 -2.30 -8.78 16.50
C ILE A 72 -2.17 -7.24 16.41
N ASP A 73 -1.28 -6.72 15.59
CA ASP A 73 -1.02 -5.29 15.49
C ASP A 73 -2.21 -4.50 14.90
N VAL A 74 -3.09 -5.18 14.18
CA VAL A 74 -4.33 -4.60 13.62
C VAL A 74 -5.57 -4.94 14.45
N SER A 75 -5.38 -5.52 15.62
CA SER A 75 -6.46 -5.94 16.54
C SER A 75 -7.44 -6.95 15.90
N PHE A 76 -6.92 -7.86 15.07
CA PHE A 76 -7.61 -9.05 14.62
C PHE A 76 -6.99 -10.27 15.31
N THR A 77 -7.81 -11.07 16.00
CA THR A 77 -7.35 -12.29 16.69
C THR A 77 -7.24 -13.46 15.70
N ASP A 78 -6.45 -14.47 16.06
CA ASP A 78 -6.36 -15.70 15.28
C ASP A 78 -7.72 -16.40 15.17
N GLU A 79 -8.54 -16.33 16.24
CA GLU A 79 -9.91 -16.86 16.25
C GLU A 79 -10.79 -16.14 15.21
N ALA A 80 -10.65 -14.81 15.06
CA ALA A 80 -11.41 -14.05 14.08
C ALA A 80 -11.11 -14.51 12.64
N TYR A 81 -9.88 -14.87 12.34
CA TYR A 81 -9.54 -15.47 11.04
C TYR A 81 -10.04 -16.91 10.93
N ALA A 82 -9.92 -17.71 12.00
CA ALA A 82 -10.38 -19.10 12.02
C ALA A 82 -11.91 -19.21 11.79
N ASP A 83 -12.70 -18.27 12.32
CA ASP A 83 -14.16 -18.20 12.11
C ASP A 83 -14.52 -18.03 10.62
N TYR A 84 -13.63 -17.46 9.81
CA TYR A 84 -13.75 -17.35 8.36
C TYR A 84 -13.08 -18.49 7.57
N GLY A 85 -12.73 -19.59 8.26
CA GLY A 85 -12.19 -20.79 7.63
C GLY A 85 -10.69 -20.71 7.31
N VAL A 86 -9.96 -19.75 7.87
CA VAL A 86 -8.51 -19.65 7.74
C VAL A 86 -7.81 -20.63 8.68
N LYS A 87 -6.86 -21.41 8.17
CA LYS A 87 -6.04 -22.30 8.97
C LYS A 87 -4.92 -21.52 9.64
N ILE A 88 -4.90 -21.49 10.98
CA ILE A 88 -3.81 -20.87 11.75
C ILE A 88 -2.67 -21.89 11.86
N VAL A 89 -1.47 -21.50 11.45
CA VAL A 89 -0.30 -22.37 11.33
C VAL A 89 0.97 -21.69 11.85
N GLU A 90 2.02 -22.47 12.05
CA GLU A 90 3.35 -21.93 12.33
C GLU A 90 4.01 -21.42 11.02
N ARG A 91 4.94 -20.46 11.14
CA ARG A 91 5.62 -19.83 10.00
C ARG A 91 6.18 -20.83 8.98
N GLU A 92 6.78 -21.93 9.47
CA GLU A 92 7.39 -22.94 8.58
C GLU A 92 6.36 -23.68 7.71
N GLU A 93 5.15 -23.87 8.21
CA GLU A 93 4.05 -24.45 7.43
C GLU A 93 3.48 -23.41 6.46
N ALA A 94 3.29 -22.16 6.88
CA ALA A 94 2.83 -21.07 6.02
C ALA A 94 3.74 -20.86 4.81
N LEU A 95 5.06 -20.96 4.99
CA LEU A 95 6.05 -20.84 3.92
C LEU A 95 5.96 -21.94 2.85
N LYS A 96 5.22 -23.03 3.10
CA LYS A 96 5.02 -24.12 2.12
C LYS A 96 3.85 -23.89 1.16
N ALA A 97 3.08 -22.81 1.35
CA ALA A 97 1.98 -22.45 0.47
C ALA A 97 2.43 -22.22 -0.98
N SER A 98 1.51 -22.40 -1.92
CA SER A 98 1.75 -22.11 -3.34
C SER A 98 1.98 -20.62 -3.58
N VAL A 99 1.24 -19.79 -2.85
CA VAL A 99 1.39 -18.32 -2.85
C VAL A 99 1.58 -17.85 -1.41
N VAL A 100 2.69 -17.20 -1.16
CA VAL A 100 3.01 -16.60 0.14
C VAL A 100 2.77 -15.09 0.05
N LEU A 101 1.99 -14.56 0.98
CA LEU A 101 1.71 -13.14 1.12
C LEU A 101 2.49 -12.59 2.31
N SER A 102 3.24 -11.53 2.10
CA SER A 102 3.94 -10.80 3.17
C SER A 102 3.82 -9.31 2.93
N PHE A 103 3.69 -8.50 3.98
CA PHE A 103 3.69 -7.05 3.78
C PHE A 103 5.06 -6.55 3.33
N THR A 104 6.13 -7.12 3.88
CA THR A 104 7.52 -6.77 3.53
C THR A 104 8.20 -7.91 2.74
N PRO A 105 9.29 -7.62 2.02
CA PRO A 105 10.13 -8.65 1.41
C PRO A 105 10.64 -9.64 2.46
N LEU A 106 10.70 -10.93 2.08
CA LEU A 106 11.20 -11.97 2.97
C LEU A 106 12.73 -12.01 3.00
N ARG A 107 13.27 -12.41 4.15
CA ARG A 107 14.71 -12.67 4.33
C ARG A 107 15.12 -13.98 3.67
N ALA A 108 16.36 -14.07 3.23
CA ALA A 108 16.91 -15.25 2.55
C ALA A 108 16.67 -16.58 3.29
N ALA A 109 16.71 -16.56 4.65
CA ALA A 109 16.48 -17.74 5.48
C ALA A 109 15.06 -18.31 5.33
N ASP A 110 14.04 -17.44 5.21
CA ASP A 110 12.66 -17.86 5.03
C ASP A 110 12.38 -18.24 3.57
N ILE A 111 12.94 -17.51 2.60
CA ILE A 111 12.83 -17.84 1.18
C ILE A 111 13.33 -19.25 0.91
N ARG A 112 14.45 -19.65 1.51
CA ARG A 112 14.99 -21.03 1.36
C ARG A 112 14.11 -22.12 1.97
N LYS A 113 13.17 -21.75 2.86
CA LYS A 113 12.17 -22.66 3.42
C LYS A 113 10.89 -22.75 2.58
N MET A 114 10.68 -21.86 1.62
CA MET A 114 9.51 -21.90 0.74
C MET A 114 9.49 -23.17 -0.13
N SER A 115 8.34 -23.48 -0.71
CA SER A 115 8.26 -24.52 -1.75
C SER A 115 8.96 -24.02 -3.02
N ARG A 116 9.77 -24.88 -3.66
CA ARG A 116 10.45 -24.52 -4.92
C ARG A 116 9.43 -24.16 -5.99
N GLY A 117 9.63 -23.05 -6.68
CA GLY A 117 8.71 -22.57 -7.72
C GLY A 117 7.44 -21.92 -7.20
N ALA A 118 7.29 -21.74 -5.88
CA ALA A 118 6.17 -20.99 -5.29
C ALA A 118 6.20 -19.51 -5.70
N SER A 119 5.13 -18.80 -5.39
CA SER A 119 5.02 -17.36 -5.60
C SER A 119 5.10 -16.59 -4.28
N LEU A 120 5.77 -15.45 -4.30
CA LEU A 120 5.83 -14.50 -3.21
C LEU A 120 5.20 -13.17 -3.68
N LEU A 121 4.17 -12.71 -3.02
CA LEU A 121 3.58 -11.39 -3.23
C LEU A 121 3.82 -10.54 -2.00
N CYS A 122 4.47 -9.41 -2.18
CA CYS A 122 4.74 -8.47 -1.09
C CYS A 122 4.73 -7.03 -1.58
N THR A 123 4.82 -6.08 -0.65
CA THR A 123 5.11 -4.67 -0.97
C THR A 123 6.59 -4.38 -0.73
N MET A 124 7.10 -3.29 -1.29
CA MET A 124 8.45 -2.76 -1.00
C MET A 124 8.38 -1.39 -0.32
N ALA A 125 7.19 -0.99 0.11
CA ALA A 125 6.95 0.31 0.75
C ALA A 125 7.81 0.55 2.01
N SER A 126 8.25 -0.53 2.70
CA SER A 126 9.04 -0.44 3.93
C SER A 126 10.54 -0.68 3.75
N GLY A 127 11.01 -0.89 2.51
CA GLY A 127 12.44 -1.07 2.27
C GLY A 127 12.79 -1.91 1.04
N LEU A 128 14.06 -1.84 0.68
CA LEU A 128 14.61 -2.57 -0.47
C LEU A 128 14.94 -4.00 -0.08
N ILE A 129 14.78 -4.91 -1.02
CA ILE A 129 15.20 -6.30 -0.86
C ILE A 129 16.73 -6.41 -1.00
N ASP A 130 17.38 -7.13 -0.09
CA ASP A 130 18.82 -7.33 -0.13
C ASP A 130 19.28 -8.38 -1.16
N GLY A 131 20.58 -8.31 -1.53
CA GLY A 131 21.15 -9.19 -2.56
C GLY A 131 21.14 -10.67 -2.19
N ASP A 132 21.17 -11.04 -0.90
CA ASP A 132 21.15 -12.45 -0.48
C ASP A 132 19.74 -13.02 -0.53
N SER A 133 18.73 -12.20 -0.25
CA SER A 133 17.32 -12.55 -0.45
C SER A 133 17.01 -12.73 -1.93
N ILE A 134 17.53 -11.86 -2.81
CA ILE A 134 17.41 -12.07 -4.28
C ILE A 134 18.06 -13.39 -4.70
N LYS A 135 19.27 -13.69 -4.26
CA LYS A 135 19.93 -14.98 -4.59
C LYS A 135 19.09 -16.18 -4.14
N ALA A 136 18.52 -16.12 -2.93
CA ALA A 136 17.63 -17.17 -2.42
C ALA A 136 16.37 -17.35 -3.28
N LEU A 137 15.75 -16.24 -3.75
CA LEU A 137 14.62 -16.29 -4.69
C LEU A 137 15.00 -17.00 -5.99
N LEU A 138 16.20 -16.68 -6.53
CA LEU A 138 16.69 -17.32 -7.76
C LEU A 138 17.00 -18.81 -7.55
N GLU A 139 17.66 -19.17 -6.44
CA GLU A 139 17.98 -20.55 -6.07
C GLU A 139 16.72 -21.42 -5.92
N MET A 140 15.67 -20.87 -5.32
CA MET A 140 14.40 -21.55 -5.07
C MET A 140 13.41 -21.42 -6.24
N GLU A 141 13.79 -20.73 -7.31
CA GLU A 141 12.95 -20.47 -8.49
C GLU A 141 11.63 -19.74 -8.16
N ILE A 142 11.62 -18.95 -7.08
CA ILE A 142 10.43 -18.21 -6.63
C ILE A 142 10.09 -17.13 -7.65
N THR A 143 8.80 -17.04 -8.00
CA THR A 143 8.26 -15.87 -8.72
C THR A 143 7.85 -14.83 -7.72
N MET A 144 8.60 -13.74 -7.62
CA MET A 144 8.28 -12.63 -6.70
C MET A 144 7.59 -11.51 -7.45
N GLY A 145 6.42 -11.12 -6.96
CA GLY A 145 5.66 -9.94 -7.39
C GLY A 145 5.65 -8.87 -6.30
N CYS A 146 6.05 -7.65 -6.69
CA CYS A 146 5.90 -6.45 -5.87
C CYS A 146 4.55 -5.79 -6.17
N LEU A 147 3.65 -5.80 -5.19
CA LEU A 147 2.29 -5.26 -5.34
C LEU A 147 2.32 -3.75 -5.68
N ASP A 148 3.26 -3.00 -5.12
CA ASP A 148 3.38 -1.55 -5.35
C ASP A 148 3.60 -1.19 -6.83
N ASN A 149 4.22 -2.10 -7.59
CA ASN A 149 4.53 -1.90 -9.00
C ASN A 149 3.55 -2.63 -9.94
N MET A 150 2.42 -3.12 -9.40
CA MET A 150 1.37 -3.74 -10.23
C MET A 150 0.31 -2.73 -10.62
N TYR A 151 -0.09 -2.77 -11.88
CA TYR A 151 -1.05 -1.86 -12.49
C TYR A 151 -2.31 -2.59 -12.93
N SER A 152 -3.43 -1.90 -12.88
CA SER A 152 -4.68 -2.36 -13.49
C SER A 152 -4.61 -2.26 -15.02
N HIS A 153 -5.62 -2.79 -15.70
CA HIS A 153 -5.76 -2.67 -17.17
C HIS A 153 -5.82 -1.22 -17.70
N ASN A 154 -6.05 -0.24 -16.82
CA ASN A 154 -6.09 1.19 -17.15
C ASN A 154 -4.81 1.93 -16.72
N ASP A 155 -3.70 1.22 -16.55
CA ASP A 155 -2.43 1.76 -16.08
C ASP A 155 -2.51 2.48 -14.71
N PHE A 156 -3.42 2.03 -13.84
CA PHE A 156 -3.60 2.58 -12.51
C PHE A 156 -2.85 1.72 -11.47
N PRO A 157 -1.94 2.30 -10.66
CA PRO A 157 -1.13 1.57 -9.66
C PRO A 157 -1.95 1.26 -8.40
N VAL A 158 -2.82 0.26 -8.47
CA VAL A 158 -3.88 0.00 -7.49
C VAL A 158 -3.39 -0.05 -6.05
N PHE A 159 -2.32 -0.80 -5.79
CA PHE A 159 -1.85 -1.02 -4.42
C PHE A 159 -1.04 0.15 -3.88
N ALA A 160 -0.16 0.72 -4.70
CA ALA A 160 0.62 1.91 -4.34
C ALA A 160 -0.29 3.10 -4.07
N ASP A 161 -1.27 3.35 -4.93
CA ASP A 161 -2.19 4.47 -4.80
C ASP A 161 -3.02 4.42 -3.50
N ILE A 162 -3.47 3.22 -3.10
CA ILE A 162 -4.16 3.01 -1.81
C ILE A 162 -3.25 3.37 -0.63
N ILE A 163 -2.00 2.91 -0.64
CA ILE A 163 -1.04 3.18 0.44
C ILE A 163 -0.69 4.67 0.47
N ASP A 164 -0.47 5.29 -0.68
CA ASP A 164 -0.13 6.71 -0.81
C ASP A 164 -1.29 7.60 -0.36
N GLU A 165 -2.54 7.26 -0.69
CA GLU A 165 -3.70 7.97 -0.16
C GLU A 165 -3.73 7.94 1.36
N ILE A 166 -3.51 6.76 1.97
CA ILE A 166 -3.51 6.61 3.42
C ILE A 166 -2.31 7.35 4.04
N ASN A 167 -1.12 7.28 3.43
CA ASN A 167 0.06 8.02 3.87
C ASN A 167 -0.23 9.52 3.93
N GLY A 168 -0.80 10.09 2.87
CA GLY A 168 -1.13 11.50 2.82
C GLY A 168 -2.11 11.92 3.93
N ARG A 169 -3.18 11.16 4.14
CA ARG A 169 -4.17 11.45 5.19
C ARG A 169 -3.59 11.28 6.59
N ALA A 170 -2.81 10.22 6.83
CA ALA A 170 -2.15 9.96 8.10
C ALA A 170 -1.07 11.01 8.42
N ALA A 171 -0.39 11.56 7.42
CA ALA A 171 0.55 12.67 7.61
C ALA A 171 -0.10 13.90 8.24
N ILE A 172 -1.34 14.19 7.88
CA ILE A 172 -2.08 15.31 8.49
C ILE A 172 -2.52 14.99 9.92
N MET A 173 -2.85 13.73 10.23
CA MET A 173 -3.10 13.29 11.60
C MET A 173 -1.83 13.48 12.46
N TYR A 174 -0.66 13.09 12.00
CA TYR A 174 0.61 13.35 12.67
C TYR A 174 0.91 14.85 12.83
N ALA A 175 0.66 15.65 11.80
CA ALA A 175 0.84 17.08 11.87
C ALA A 175 -0.05 17.70 12.96
N GLN A 176 -1.30 17.27 13.08
CA GLN A 176 -2.23 17.73 14.14
C GLN A 176 -1.73 17.34 15.54
N GLU A 177 -1.24 16.12 15.70
CA GLU A 177 -0.66 15.64 16.96
C GLU A 177 0.56 16.49 17.35
N HIS A 178 1.52 16.66 16.45
CA HIS A 178 2.75 17.43 16.69
C HIS A 178 2.51 18.93 16.91
N LEU A 179 1.49 19.51 16.33
CA LEU A 179 1.12 20.90 16.58
C LEU A 179 0.46 21.09 17.95
N SER A 180 -0.12 20.02 18.52
CA SER A 180 -0.77 20.07 19.83
C SER A 180 0.25 20.20 20.95
N PHE A 181 -0.17 20.76 22.09
CA PHE A 181 0.68 20.83 23.28
C PHE A 181 1.03 19.43 23.83
N LEU A 182 0.10 18.48 23.72
CA LEU A 182 0.31 17.11 24.19
C LEU A 182 1.34 16.36 23.30
N GLY A 183 1.42 16.70 22.04
CA GLY A 183 2.42 16.20 21.10
C GLY A 183 3.77 16.93 21.14
N GLY A 184 3.97 17.83 22.12
CA GLY A 184 5.21 18.61 22.27
C GLY A 184 5.28 19.89 21.43
N GLY A 185 4.20 20.23 20.73
CA GLY A 185 4.10 21.44 19.90
C GLY A 185 3.67 22.68 20.66
N LYS A 186 3.38 23.74 19.90
CA LYS A 186 2.97 25.04 20.42
C LYS A 186 1.56 25.10 21.02
N GLY A 187 0.77 24.04 20.93
CA GLY A 187 -0.67 24.05 21.27
C GLY A 187 -1.48 24.81 20.22
N VAL A 188 -1.17 24.63 18.94
CA VAL A 188 -1.85 25.25 17.81
C VAL A 188 -2.72 24.22 17.11
N LEU A 189 -3.92 24.63 16.74
CA LEU A 189 -4.87 23.79 16.01
C LEU A 189 -4.66 23.98 14.50
N LEU A 190 -4.63 22.89 13.74
CA LEU A 190 -4.52 22.95 12.28
C LEU A 190 -5.75 23.61 11.63
N ALA A 191 -6.87 23.62 12.30
CA ALA A 191 -8.15 24.10 11.82
C ALA A 191 -8.24 25.64 11.75
N SER A 192 -9.22 26.12 10.98
CA SER A 192 -9.59 27.53 10.96
C SER A 192 -10.56 27.86 12.12
N VAL A 193 -10.25 28.91 12.84
CA VAL A 193 -11.11 29.46 13.94
C VAL A 193 -11.36 30.94 13.67
N ALA A 194 -12.59 31.39 13.90
CA ALA A 194 -12.96 32.79 13.66
C ALA A 194 -12.06 33.76 14.42
N GLY A 195 -11.49 34.73 13.72
CA GLY A 195 -10.59 35.74 14.28
C GLY A 195 -9.13 35.32 14.43
N ILE A 196 -8.76 34.08 14.02
CA ILE A 196 -7.41 33.57 14.04
C ILE A 196 -7.02 33.10 12.62
N ASN A 197 -5.81 33.43 12.19
CA ASN A 197 -5.31 32.92 10.92
C ASN A 197 -5.17 31.39 11.00
N PRO A 198 -5.59 30.66 9.95
CA PRO A 198 -5.38 29.22 9.89
C PRO A 198 -3.88 28.87 9.81
N CYS A 199 -3.52 27.67 10.24
CA CYS A 199 -2.19 27.13 10.00
C CYS A 199 -1.87 27.07 8.51
N GLU A 200 -0.61 27.34 8.16
CA GLU A 200 -0.08 27.21 6.80
C GLU A 200 0.60 25.85 6.60
N VAL A 201 0.06 25.07 5.67
CA VAL A 201 0.61 23.78 5.23
C VAL A 201 1.25 23.96 3.86
N LEU A 202 2.55 23.70 3.79
CA LEU A 202 3.33 23.68 2.56
C LEU A 202 3.58 22.25 2.15
N ILE A 203 3.18 21.88 0.93
CA ILE A 203 3.40 20.54 0.39
C ILE A 203 4.22 20.65 -0.89
N ILE A 204 5.26 19.85 -1.03
CA ILE A 204 6.14 19.80 -2.20
C ILE A 204 6.05 18.40 -2.80
N GLY A 205 5.57 18.27 -4.03
CA GLY A 205 5.39 16.99 -4.70
C GLY A 205 4.20 16.97 -5.67
N ASP A 206 3.90 15.79 -6.19
CA ASP A 206 2.85 15.56 -7.20
C ASP A 206 2.23 14.14 -7.17
N GLY A 207 2.47 13.37 -6.11
CA GLY A 207 1.92 12.04 -5.92
C GLY A 207 0.52 12.03 -5.27
N THR A 208 -0.09 10.87 -5.19
CA THR A 208 -1.37 10.64 -4.50
C THR A 208 -1.27 10.99 -3.01
N ASP A 209 -0.15 10.74 -2.37
CA ASP A 209 0.18 11.16 -1.01
C ASP A 209 0.06 12.68 -0.84
N VAL A 210 0.57 13.46 -1.80
CA VAL A 210 0.51 14.93 -1.81
C VAL A 210 -0.92 15.42 -1.91
N TYR A 211 -1.70 14.89 -2.86
CA TYR A 211 -3.08 15.33 -3.08
C TYR A 211 -4.00 14.92 -1.91
N SER A 212 -3.78 13.75 -1.37
CA SER A 212 -4.54 13.23 -0.22
C SER A 212 -4.23 14.01 1.08
N ALA A 213 -2.96 14.36 1.30
CA ALA A 213 -2.56 15.24 2.40
C ALA A 213 -3.17 16.64 2.23
N ALA A 214 -3.11 17.20 1.03
CA ALA A 214 -3.67 18.52 0.74
C ALA A 214 -5.19 18.55 0.97
N ASP A 215 -5.92 17.54 0.49
CA ASP A 215 -7.36 17.39 0.70
C ASP A 215 -7.72 17.29 2.20
N ALA A 216 -6.98 16.47 2.94
CA ALA A 216 -7.17 16.30 4.38
C ALA A 216 -6.90 17.60 5.15
N ALA A 217 -5.81 18.33 4.82
CA ALA A 217 -5.47 19.59 5.44
C ALA A 217 -6.51 20.69 5.13
N LEU A 218 -6.97 20.80 3.88
CA LEU A 218 -8.02 21.73 3.47
C LEU A 218 -9.33 21.47 4.22
N LYS A 219 -9.74 20.20 4.32
CA LYS A 219 -10.95 19.78 5.04
C LYS A 219 -10.85 20.04 6.55
N SER A 220 -9.63 19.99 7.10
CA SER A 220 -9.37 20.41 8.48
C SER A 220 -9.40 21.93 8.67
N GLY A 221 -9.42 22.72 7.59
CA GLY A 221 -9.50 24.18 7.63
C GLY A 221 -8.14 24.89 7.59
N ALA A 222 -7.07 24.18 7.21
CA ALA A 222 -5.75 24.79 7.00
C ALA A 222 -5.68 25.60 5.69
N GLN A 223 -4.73 26.51 5.62
CA GLN A 223 -4.33 27.15 4.36
C GLN A 223 -3.25 26.30 3.69
N VAL A 224 -3.59 25.70 2.55
CA VAL A 224 -2.68 24.75 1.88
C VAL A 224 -2.08 25.35 0.63
N THR A 225 -0.76 25.18 0.49
CA THR A 225 0.00 25.53 -0.71
C THR A 225 0.73 24.30 -1.23
N ILE A 226 0.47 23.89 -2.48
CA ILE A 226 1.29 22.91 -3.20
C ILE A 226 2.29 23.64 -4.09
N VAL A 227 3.53 23.18 -4.06
CA VAL A 227 4.63 23.72 -4.87
C VAL A 227 5.22 22.61 -5.73
N ASN A 228 5.34 22.87 -7.03
CA ASN A 228 5.90 21.94 -8.00
C ASN A 228 6.62 22.70 -9.13
N ASN A 229 7.50 22.00 -9.87
CA ASN A 229 8.18 22.53 -11.06
C ASN A 229 7.37 22.38 -12.35
N ASP A 230 6.31 21.57 -12.33
CA ASP A 230 5.48 21.28 -13.49
C ASP A 230 4.08 21.89 -13.33
N VAL A 231 3.69 22.74 -14.29
CA VAL A 231 2.36 23.37 -14.33
C VAL A 231 1.25 22.34 -14.51
N SER A 232 1.50 21.24 -15.22
CA SER A 232 0.50 20.18 -15.41
C SER A 232 0.16 19.50 -14.09
N MET A 233 1.17 19.20 -13.26
CA MET A 233 0.97 18.63 -11.91
C MET A 233 0.21 19.61 -11.00
N LEU A 234 0.50 20.90 -11.07
CA LEU A 234 -0.25 21.93 -10.34
C LEU A 234 -1.71 22.04 -10.82
N ALA A 235 -1.96 21.81 -12.10
CA ALA A 235 -3.32 21.76 -12.64
C ALA A 235 -4.09 20.52 -12.15
N GLU A 236 -3.43 19.35 -12.09
CA GLU A 236 -4.01 18.13 -11.51
C GLU A 236 -4.29 18.31 -10.00
N ALA A 237 -3.38 18.91 -9.24
CA ALA A 237 -3.61 19.25 -7.84
C ALA A 237 -4.88 20.09 -7.65
N ARG A 238 -5.11 21.09 -8.51
CA ARG A 238 -6.34 21.91 -8.46
C ARG A 238 -7.60 21.14 -8.83
N LYS A 239 -7.50 20.15 -9.73
CA LYS A 239 -8.64 19.27 -10.05
C LYS A 239 -8.95 18.36 -8.87
N ALA A 240 -7.92 17.77 -8.25
CA ALA A 240 -8.07 16.85 -7.13
C ALA A 240 -8.57 17.53 -5.86
N CYS A 241 -8.01 18.68 -5.48
CA CYS A 241 -8.25 19.35 -4.20
C CYS A 241 -9.27 20.52 -4.27
N GLY A 242 -9.67 20.90 -5.49
CA GLY A 242 -10.62 22.01 -5.69
C GLY A 242 -10.00 23.41 -5.69
N PRO A 243 -10.83 24.47 -5.74
CA PRO A 243 -10.36 25.85 -6.01
C PRO A 243 -9.68 26.51 -4.80
N ASN A 244 -9.85 25.99 -3.59
CA ASN A 244 -9.32 26.60 -2.35
C ASN A 244 -7.83 26.34 -2.13
N ILE A 245 -7.21 25.45 -2.92
CA ILE A 245 -5.79 25.18 -2.82
C ILE A 245 -4.97 26.25 -3.53
N GLN A 246 -3.88 26.67 -2.91
CA GLN A 246 -2.87 27.49 -3.56
C GLN A 246 -1.88 26.58 -4.30
N THR A 247 -1.62 26.88 -5.57
CA THR A 247 -0.64 26.17 -6.38
C THR A 247 0.40 27.15 -6.90
N ILE A 248 1.69 26.85 -6.71
CA ILE A 248 2.79 27.77 -7.00
C ILE A 248 3.93 27.02 -7.67
N MET A 249 4.47 27.62 -8.74
CA MET A 249 5.73 27.14 -9.34
C MET A 249 6.91 27.34 -8.40
N ILE A 250 7.81 26.37 -8.35
CA ILE A 250 9.06 26.49 -7.55
C ILE A 250 9.89 27.64 -8.08
N HIS A 251 10.12 28.61 -7.20
CA HIS A 251 11.07 29.68 -7.38
C HIS A 251 11.79 29.93 -6.03
N PRO A 252 13.11 30.09 -5.99
CA PRO A 252 13.86 30.18 -4.73
C PRO A 252 13.30 31.18 -3.74
N ARG A 253 12.94 32.38 -4.20
CA ARG A 253 12.38 33.44 -3.34
C ARG A 253 10.99 33.09 -2.81
N VAL A 254 10.16 32.47 -3.64
CA VAL A 254 8.80 32.08 -3.26
C VAL A 254 8.86 30.94 -2.24
N LEU A 255 9.67 29.93 -2.53
CA LEU A 255 9.88 28.81 -1.62
C LEU A 255 10.40 29.27 -0.27
N TYR A 256 11.40 30.16 -0.24
CA TYR A 256 11.94 30.76 0.98
C TYR A 256 10.82 31.42 1.82
N ASN A 257 9.97 32.24 1.19
CA ASN A 257 8.91 32.93 1.90
C ASN A 257 7.86 31.93 2.45
N LYS A 258 7.51 30.89 1.70
CA LYS A 258 6.53 29.89 2.13
C LYS A 258 7.07 29.01 3.25
N VAL A 259 8.32 28.57 3.16
CA VAL A 259 8.99 27.82 4.25
C VAL A 259 9.03 28.61 5.55
N LYS A 260 9.29 29.93 5.47
CA LYS A 260 9.37 30.81 6.65
C LYS A 260 8.04 30.91 7.40
N THR A 261 6.90 30.80 6.69
CA THR A 261 5.58 31.00 7.30
C THR A 261 4.87 29.69 7.59
N ALA A 262 5.29 28.58 7.01
CA ALA A 262 4.68 27.28 7.17
C ALA A 262 4.74 26.78 8.64
N ASP A 263 3.64 26.18 9.07
CA ASP A 263 3.54 25.45 10.34
C ASP A 263 3.78 23.96 10.12
N VAL A 264 3.44 23.48 8.91
CA VAL A 264 3.65 22.10 8.46
C VAL A 264 4.29 22.11 7.08
N ILE A 265 5.32 21.30 6.89
CA ILE A 265 6.00 21.09 5.59
C ILE A 265 5.99 19.61 5.29
N LEU A 266 5.37 19.22 4.18
CA LEU A 266 5.35 17.85 3.71
C LEU A 266 6.15 17.74 2.41
N LEU A 267 7.09 16.80 2.38
CA LEU A 267 7.89 16.45 1.21
C LEU A 267 7.35 15.13 0.67
N GLY A 268 6.50 15.23 -0.36
CA GLY A 268 5.80 14.10 -0.95
C GLY A 268 6.56 13.47 -2.12
N THR A 269 5.94 12.47 -2.71
CA THR A 269 6.41 11.86 -3.94
C THR A 269 6.52 12.89 -5.05
N THR A 270 7.56 12.82 -5.84
CA THR A 270 7.81 13.75 -6.96
C THR A 270 8.19 12.99 -8.22
N THR A 271 7.54 13.34 -9.34
CA THR A 271 7.93 12.84 -10.67
C THR A 271 9.31 13.34 -11.08
N HIS A 272 9.67 14.56 -10.66
CA HIS A 272 10.99 15.15 -10.93
C HIS A 272 11.78 15.22 -9.61
N PRO A 273 13.06 14.80 -9.58
CA PRO A 273 13.87 14.87 -8.39
C PRO A 273 13.89 16.28 -7.79
N PHE A 274 13.51 16.38 -6.53
CA PHE A 274 13.59 17.62 -5.75
C PHE A 274 14.33 17.34 -4.45
N GLU A 275 15.40 18.09 -4.21
CA GLU A 275 16.10 18.08 -2.92
C GLU A 275 15.71 19.34 -2.15
N PHE A 276 15.24 19.18 -0.93
CA PHE A 276 14.93 20.31 -0.06
C PHE A 276 16.25 21.03 0.32
N PRO A 277 16.39 22.32 -0.06
CA PRO A 277 17.66 23.02 0.17
C PRO A 277 17.98 23.16 1.66
N LYS A 278 19.15 22.70 2.08
CA LYS A 278 19.60 22.73 3.50
C LYS A 278 19.56 24.13 4.13
N ASN A 279 19.76 25.18 3.35
CA ASN A 279 19.69 26.56 3.83
C ASN A 279 18.25 27.01 4.19
N LEU A 280 17.23 26.31 3.73
CA LEU A 280 15.85 26.61 4.08
C LEU A 280 15.49 26.12 5.48
N SER A 281 16.16 25.09 6.00
CA SER A 281 15.96 24.63 7.39
C SER A 281 16.26 25.73 8.42
N ALA A 282 17.20 26.63 8.13
CA ALA A 282 17.56 27.74 9.01
C ALA A 282 16.49 28.87 9.09
N VAL A 283 15.51 28.88 8.18
CA VAL A 283 14.48 29.93 8.15
C VAL A 283 13.08 29.40 8.52
N MET A 284 12.95 28.10 8.74
CA MET A 284 11.71 27.51 9.24
C MET A 284 11.38 28.02 10.64
N LYS A 285 10.11 27.97 11.00
CA LYS A 285 9.70 28.17 12.39
C LYS A 285 10.31 27.05 13.25
N ASP A 286 10.81 27.37 14.44
CA ASP A 286 11.42 26.37 15.37
C ASP A 286 10.51 25.20 15.71
N THR A 287 9.20 25.38 15.54
CA THR A 287 8.15 24.40 15.84
C THR A 287 7.41 23.96 14.58
N ALA A 288 7.93 24.22 13.39
CA ALA A 288 7.38 23.68 12.17
C ALA A 288 7.52 22.16 12.18
N TYR A 289 6.44 21.46 11.87
CA TYR A 289 6.46 20.03 11.65
C TYR A 289 6.90 19.74 10.23
N VAL A 290 7.91 18.90 10.06
CA VAL A 290 8.41 18.48 8.74
C VAL A 290 8.31 16.97 8.62
N LEU A 291 7.71 16.49 7.54
CA LEU A 291 7.63 15.07 7.22
C LEU A 291 8.08 14.83 5.79
N ASP A 292 8.98 13.88 5.58
CA ASP A 292 9.40 13.38 4.28
C ASP A 292 8.83 11.97 4.06
N PHE A 293 7.98 11.82 3.05
CA PHE A 293 7.36 10.53 2.72
C PHE A 293 8.35 9.48 2.21
N LYS A 294 9.58 9.90 1.81
CA LYS A 294 10.65 8.96 1.44
C LYS A 294 11.26 8.26 2.65
N GLU A 295 11.24 8.93 3.80
CA GLU A 295 11.84 8.44 5.04
C GLU A 295 10.80 7.94 6.05
N SER A 296 9.54 8.36 5.88
CA SER A 296 8.45 8.09 6.81
C SER A 296 7.23 7.55 6.09
N HIS A 297 6.65 6.50 6.64
CA HIS A 297 5.43 5.88 6.14
C HIS A 297 4.29 6.03 7.16
N PRO A 298 3.57 7.16 7.18
CA PRO A 298 2.54 7.43 8.19
C PRO A 298 1.45 6.36 8.29
N SER A 299 1.19 5.62 7.22
CA SER A 299 0.21 4.52 7.20
C SER A 299 0.52 3.38 8.18
N VAL A 300 1.77 3.25 8.65
CA VAL A 300 2.17 2.28 9.70
C VAL A 300 1.38 2.51 11.00
N SER A 301 1.01 3.75 11.32
CA SER A 301 0.23 4.07 12.51
C SER A 301 -1.27 3.80 12.41
N VAL A 302 -1.75 3.51 11.21
CA VAL A 302 -3.16 3.21 10.93
C VAL A 302 -3.29 1.85 10.20
N PRO A 303 -2.65 0.78 10.73
CA PRO A 303 -2.48 -0.48 10.00
C PRO A 303 -3.82 -1.17 9.72
N ARG A 304 -4.82 -0.99 10.59
CA ARG A 304 -6.16 -1.53 10.36
C ARG A 304 -6.85 -0.89 9.15
N THR A 305 -6.69 0.42 8.96
CA THR A 305 -7.20 1.12 7.76
C THR A 305 -6.51 0.60 6.49
N VAL A 306 -5.19 0.39 6.56
CA VAL A 306 -4.42 -0.19 5.45
C VAL A 306 -4.92 -1.59 5.13
N ALA A 307 -5.07 -2.46 6.13
CA ALA A 307 -5.57 -3.82 5.93
C ALA A 307 -6.94 -3.84 5.24
N MET A 308 -7.88 -3.01 5.71
CA MET A 308 -9.23 -2.92 5.11
C MET A 308 -9.18 -2.43 3.66
N ALA A 309 -8.37 -1.41 3.37
CA ALA A 309 -8.30 -0.82 2.03
C ALA A 309 -7.59 -1.76 1.03
N ILE A 310 -6.43 -2.32 1.40
CA ILE A 310 -5.68 -3.25 0.55
C ILE A 310 -6.47 -4.53 0.29
N SER A 311 -7.14 -5.08 1.31
CA SER A 311 -7.92 -6.30 1.19
C SER A 311 -8.94 -6.23 0.06
N ASN A 312 -9.61 -5.09 -0.10
CA ASN A 312 -10.62 -4.91 -1.16
C ASN A 312 -10.03 -5.07 -2.57
N ALA A 313 -8.81 -4.61 -2.78
CA ALA A 313 -8.13 -4.77 -4.06
C ALA A 313 -7.51 -6.18 -4.20
N LEU A 314 -6.89 -6.67 -3.11
CA LEU A 314 -6.16 -7.94 -3.12
C LEU A 314 -7.07 -9.15 -3.27
N VAL A 315 -8.27 -9.13 -2.69
CA VAL A 315 -9.27 -10.20 -2.88
C VAL A 315 -9.60 -10.37 -4.36
N ASN A 316 -9.90 -9.28 -5.05
CA ASN A 316 -10.21 -9.32 -6.48
C ASN A 316 -9.03 -9.84 -7.32
N PHE A 317 -7.81 -9.41 -6.96
CA PHE A 317 -6.58 -9.87 -7.62
C PHE A 317 -6.34 -11.38 -7.41
N LEU A 318 -6.50 -11.87 -6.18
CA LEU A 318 -6.33 -13.28 -5.85
C LEU A 318 -7.43 -14.16 -6.45
N ASP A 319 -8.67 -13.66 -6.53
CA ASP A 319 -9.76 -14.39 -7.21
C ASP A 319 -9.53 -14.46 -8.74
N GLU A 320 -9.06 -13.38 -9.37
CA GLU A 320 -8.61 -13.41 -10.77
C GLU A 320 -7.47 -14.42 -10.97
N MET A 321 -6.51 -14.47 -10.06
CA MET A 321 -5.42 -15.45 -10.08
C MET A 321 -5.95 -16.89 -10.03
N ARG A 322 -6.92 -17.15 -9.14
CA ARG A 322 -7.61 -18.46 -9.04
C ARG A 322 -8.31 -18.85 -10.32
N LEU A 323 -9.02 -17.90 -10.93
CA LEU A 323 -9.75 -18.13 -12.20
C LEU A 323 -8.81 -18.41 -13.38
N LYS A 324 -7.56 -17.96 -13.30
CA LYS A 324 -6.51 -18.22 -14.30
C LYS A 324 -5.59 -19.38 -13.91
N ASP A 325 -5.95 -20.16 -12.92
CA ASP A 325 -5.27 -21.37 -12.42
C ASP A 325 -3.91 -21.12 -11.76
N SER A 326 -3.26 -19.98 -11.95
CA SER A 326 -1.97 -19.69 -11.34
C SER A 326 -1.52 -18.24 -11.49
N PHE A 327 -0.60 -17.82 -10.61
CA PHE A 327 0.08 -16.54 -10.74
C PHE A 327 0.93 -16.45 -12.02
N ASP A 328 1.53 -17.56 -12.44
CA ASP A 328 2.32 -17.65 -13.68
C ASP A 328 1.45 -17.35 -14.93
N CYS A 329 0.20 -17.80 -14.94
CA CYS A 329 -0.74 -17.46 -15.99
C CYS A 329 -1.10 -15.98 -15.99
N MET A 330 -1.29 -15.35 -14.81
CA MET A 330 -1.49 -13.91 -14.72
C MET A 330 -0.30 -13.12 -15.25
N VAL A 331 0.92 -13.50 -14.89
CA VAL A 331 2.16 -12.88 -15.40
C VAL A 331 2.22 -12.98 -16.94
N SER A 332 1.78 -14.09 -17.50
CA SER A 332 1.79 -14.31 -18.96
C SER A 332 0.75 -13.47 -19.70
N THR A 333 -0.40 -13.20 -19.09
CA THR A 333 -1.57 -12.61 -19.76
C THR A 333 -1.85 -11.16 -19.39
N ASN A 334 -1.31 -10.64 -18.26
CA ASN A 334 -1.60 -9.31 -17.76
C ASN A 334 -0.34 -8.45 -17.74
N GLU A 335 -0.29 -7.40 -18.57
CA GLU A 335 0.86 -6.50 -18.68
C GLU A 335 1.07 -5.67 -17.42
N GLY A 336 0.01 -5.23 -16.76
CA GLY A 336 0.10 -4.48 -15.50
C GLY A 336 0.71 -5.31 -14.37
N VAL A 337 0.41 -6.61 -14.31
CA VAL A 337 1.04 -7.54 -13.36
C VAL A 337 2.52 -7.73 -13.67
N ARG A 338 2.90 -7.80 -14.94
CA ARG A 338 4.33 -7.95 -15.36
C ARG A 338 5.22 -6.82 -14.85
N GLN A 339 4.70 -5.61 -14.75
CA GLN A 339 5.46 -4.46 -14.25
C GLN A 339 5.91 -4.63 -12.79
N GLY A 340 5.15 -5.39 -11.99
CA GLY A 340 5.48 -5.69 -10.60
C GLY A 340 6.37 -6.91 -10.41
N ILE A 341 6.78 -7.63 -11.44
CA ILE A 341 7.57 -8.85 -11.27
C ILE A 341 9.04 -8.52 -11.02
N VAL A 342 9.56 -9.00 -9.89
CA VAL A 342 10.96 -8.82 -9.48
C VAL A 342 11.81 -10.01 -9.93
N THR A 343 11.36 -11.23 -9.59
CA THR A 343 12.01 -12.47 -10.05
C THR A 343 11.00 -13.37 -10.75
N TYR A 344 11.43 -14.09 -11.74
CA TYR A 344 10.60 -15.01 -12.50
C TYR A 344 11.36 -16.29 -12.83
N ARG A 345 10.92 -17.42 -12.25
CA ARG A 345 11.50 -18.76 -12.54
C ARG A 345 13.01 -18.77 -12.48
N GLY A 346 13.59 -18.38 -11.36
CA GLY A 346 15.02 -18.42 -11.10
C GLY A 346 15.84 -17.34 -11.82
N LYS A 347 15.20 -16.31 -12.37
CA LYS A 347 15.89 -15.16 -12.97
C LYS A 347 15.37 -13.84 -12.37
N LEU A 348 16.29 -12.91 -12.12
CA LEU A 348 15.97 -11.53 -11.80
C LEU A 348 15.50 -10.84 -13.09
N VAL A 349 14.35 -10.17 -13.05
CA VAL A 349 13.79 -9.46 -14.22
C VAL A 349 13.62 -7.96 -13.98
N ASP A 350 13.59 -7.51 -12.72
CA ASP A 350 13.56 -6.10 -12.37
C ASP A 350 14.94 -5.46 -12.57
N LYS A 351 14.99 -4.43 -13.45
CA LYS A 351 16.23 -3.72 -13.79
C LYS A 351 16.72 -2.83 -12.65
N LEU A 352 15.79 -2.24 -11.87
CA LEU A 352 16.14 -1.37 -10.76
C LEU A 352 16.80 -2.20 -9.64
N VAL A 353 16.18 -3.32 -9.27
CA VAL A 353 16.76 -4.28 -8.33
C VAL A 353 18.11 -4.78 -8.80
N GLY A 354 18.25 -5.10 -10.09
CA GLY A 354 19.52 -5.48 -10.70
C GLY A 354 20.60 -4.40 -10.54
N SER A 355 20.23 -3.13 -10.70
CA SER A 355 21.18 -2.01 -10.66
C SER A 355 21.80 -1.82 -9.26
N TYR A 356 21.00 -1.88 -8.18
CA TYR A 356 21.54 -1.68 -6.83
C TYR A 356 22.09 -2.93 -6.17
N THR A 357 21.67 -4.15 -6.61
CA THR A 357 22.23 -5.40 -6.11
C THR A 357 23.47 -5.88 -6.89
N GLY A 358 23.73 -5.30 -8.06
CA GLY A 358 24.79 -5.69 -8.96
C GLY A 358 24.54 -7.03 -9.67
N LEU A 359 23.31 -7.54 -9.64
CA LEU A 359 22.94 -8.81 -10.29
C LEU A 359 22.40 -8.57 -11.72
N PRO A 360 22.71 -9.45 -12.68
CA PRO A 360 22.21 -9.31 -14.04
C PRO A 360 20.69 -9.55 -14.09
N SER A 361 19.95 -8.68 -14.77
CA SER A 361 18.52 -8.82 -15.02
C SER A 361 18.26 -9.37 -16.43
N ALA A 362 17.29 -10.26 -16.55
CA ALA A 362 16.77 -10.80 -17.81
C ALA A 362 15.54 -9.99 -18.27
N ASP A 363 15.24 -10.03 -19.56
CA ASP A 363 14.02 -9.46 -20.10
C ASP A 363 12.85 -10.44 -19.96
N LEU A 364 11.84 -10.08 -19.17
CA LEU A 364 10.66 -10.91 -18.92
C LEU A 364 9.88 -11.18 -20.21
N SER A 365 9.78 -10.20 -21.12
CA SER A 365 9.04 -10.32 -22.37
C SER A 365 9.67 -11.38 -23.27
N VAL A 366 11.02 -11.44 -23.31
CA VAL A 366 11.76 -12.48 -24.06
C VAL A 366 11.55 -13.87 -23.44
N MET A 367 11.52 -13.96 -22.11
CA MET A 367 11.29 -15.22 -21.42
C MET A 367 9.88 -15.77 -21.68
N LEU A 368 8.87 -14.89 -21.76
CA LEU A 368 7.48 -15.27 -22.05
C LEU A 368 7.29 -15.65 -23.54
N ALA A 369 7.93 -14.91 -24.47
CA ALA A 369 7.83 -15.19 -25.92
C ALA A 369 8.44 -16.54 -26.33
N GLY A 370 9.46 -17.03 -25.63
CA GLY A 370 10.09 -18.34 -25.91
C GLY A 370 9.24 -19.57 -25.48
N ARG A 371 7.99 -19.35 -25.04
CA ARG A 371 7.03 -20.40 -24.61
C ARG A 371 5.94 -20.74 -25.63
N ASN A 372 5.80 -19.97 -26.70
CA ASN A 372 4.81 -20.18 -27.76
C ASN A 372 5.31 -21.11 -28.86
#